data_5c7967eb0add05bff018a8c9e15be493
#
_entry.id   5c7967eb0add05bff018a8c9e15be493
#
_cell.length_a   1.000
_cell.length_b   1.000
_cell.length_c   1.000
_cell.angle_alpha   90.00
_cell.angle_beta   90.00
_cell.angle_gamma   90.00
#
_symmetry.space_group_name_H-M   'P 1'
#
loop_
_entity.id
_entity.type
_entity.pdbx_description
1 polymer ?
#
loop_
_entity_poly.entity_id
_entity_poly.type
_entity_poly.pdbx_seq_one_letter_code
_entity_poly.pdbx_strand_id
1 'polypeptide(L)'
;MKQNLGFTTVFLALSLLLFHFVFHPTPAGEWRTLSTAAKNTATQRPILLVPLDSRPPCREFVVNGGKIIGREIVTPPTEYMDYYSMAGDTKAMRRWLAREAERASAVILSVDQLLSGGLLAAREAHISADDIASLAAYLRALHAAH
;
A
#
# COMPACT_ATOMS: atom_id res chain seq x y z
N MET A 1 22.74 -57.80 13.35
CA MET A 1 23.42 -56.50 13.34
C MET A 1 23.57 -55.81 11.98
N LYS A 2 22.86 -56.22 10.95
CA LYS A 2 22.96 -55.64 9.57
C LYS A 2 21.79 -54.71 9.17
N GLN A 3 20.71 -54.62 9.97
CA GLN A 3 19.52 -53.82 9.60
C GLN A 3 19.60 -52.34 9.95
N ASN A 4 20.48 -51.92 10.84
CA ASN A 4 20.54 -50.52 11.31
C ASN A 4 21.42 -49.61 10.43
N LEU A 5 22.26 -50.21 9.56
CA LEU A 5 23.17 -49.42 8.70
C LEU A 5 22.43 -48.70 7.56
N GLY A 6 21.35 -49.31 7.04
CA GLY A 6 20.53 -48.70 5.98
C GLY A 6 19.67 -47.54 6.48
N PHE A 7 19.19 -47.60 7.72
CA PHE A 7 18.36 -46.55 8.30
C PHE A 7 19.17 -45.30 8.64
N THR A 8 20.40 -45.48 9.15
CA THR A 8 21.32 -44.35 9.45
C THR A 8 21.79 -43.64 8.19
N THR A 9 22.06 -44.37 7.12
CA THR A 9 22.49 -43.74 5.83
C THR A 9 21.35 -42.97 5.17
N VAL A 10 20.12 -43.48 5.18
CA VAL A 10 18.96 -42.74 4.67
C VAL A 10 18.67 -41.49 5.47
N PHE A 11 18.77 -41.58 6.80
CA PHE A 11 18.53 -40.42 7.69
C PHE A 11 19.61 -39.32 7.51
N LEU A 12 20.89 -39.72 7.35
CA LEU A 12 21.96 -38.79 7.09
C LEU A 12 21.82 -38.09 5.72
N ALA A 13 21.43 -38.85 4.68
CA ALA A 13 21.19 -38.31 3.36
C ALA A 13 20.01 -37.31 3.35
N LEU A 14 18.92 -37.64 4.06
CA LEU A 14 17.75 -36.76 4.18
C LEU A 14 18.07 -35.48 4.96
N SER A 15 18.87 -35.58 6.05
CA SER A 15 19.33 -34.42 6.83
C SER A 15 20.25 -33.51 6.00
N LEU A 16 21.14 -34.07 5.19
CA LEU A 16 22.01 -33.30 4.30
C LEU A 16 21.22 -32.61 3.19
N LEU A 17 20.19 -33.26 2.67
CA LEU A 17 19.29 -32.70 1.65
C LEU A 17 18.44 -31.55 2.22
N LEU A 18 17.92 -31.70 3.43
CA LEU A 18 17.19 -30.66 4.17
C LEU A 18 18.11 -29.48 4.51
N PHE A 19 19.32 -29.74 4.97
CA PHE A 19 20.32 -28.72 5.25
C PHE A 19 20.69 -27.94 4.00
N HIS A 20 20.87 -28.64 2.87
CA HIS A 20 21.16 -28.04 1.58
C HIS A 20 20.00 -27.15 1.10
N PHE A 21 18.74 -27.55 1.32
CA PHE A 21 17.55 -26.80 0.93
C PHE A 21 17.32 -25.56 1.82
N VAL A 22 17.62 -25.66 3.12
CA VAL A 22 17.43 -24.57 4.09
C VAL A 22 18.56 -23.51 4.01
N PHE A 23 19.79 -23.96 3.68
CA PHE A 23 20.97 -23.09 3.66
C PHE A 23 21.48 -22.76 2.25
N HIS A 24 20.72 -23.08 1.21
CA HIS A 24 21.10 -22.65 -0.13
C HIS A 24 20.94 -21.11 -0.20
N PRO A 25 22.02 -20.36 -0.39
CA PRO A 25 21.90 -18.91 -0.58
C PRO A 25 21.10 -18.66 -1.85
N THR A 26 19.99 -17.95 -1.73
CA THR A 26 19.26 -17.41 -2.89
C THR A 26 20.25 -16.68 -3.78
N PRO A 27 20.29 -16.96 -5.08
CA PRO A 27 21.27 -16.33 -5.97
C PRO A 27 21.13 -14.81 -5.88
N ALA A 28 22.23 -14.14 -5.61
CA ALA A 28 22.33 -12.68 -5.40
C ALA A 28 21.84 -11.83 -6.61
N GLY A 29 21.42 -12.48 -7.70
CA GLY A 29 20.92 -11.83 -8.90
C GLY A 29 19.55 -11.16 -8.74
N GLU A 30 18.70 -11.70 -7.86
CA GLU A 30 17.32 -11.19 -7.70
C GLU A 30 17.28 -9.81 -6.99
N TRP A 31 18.20 -9.57 -6.06
CA TRP A 31 18.30 -8.29 -5.35
C TRP A 31 18.88 -7.16 -6.23
N ARG A 32 19.63 -7.49 -7.25
CA ARG A 32 20.16 -6.50 -8.19
C ARG A 32 19.11 -5.91 -9.11
N THR A 33 18.10 -6.70 -9.48
CA THR A 33 16.97 -6.23 -10.31
C THR A 33 16.09 -5.23 -9.55
N LEU A 34 15.84 -5.46 -8.25
CA LEU A 34 15.12 -4.50 -7.41
C LEU A 34 15.89 -3.19 -7.22
N SER A 35 17.21 -3.27 -7.03
CA SER A 35 18.07 -2.07 -6.91
C SER A 35 18.14 -1.27 -8.21
N THR A 36 18.07 -1.92 -9.37
CA THR A 36 18.09 -1.23 -10.68
C THR A 36 16.72 -0.59 -10.98
N ALA A 37 15.63 -1.23 -10.61
CA ALA A 37 14.29 -0.65 -10.71
C ALA A 37 14.16 0.60 -9.81
N ALA A 38 14.68 0.56 -8.59
CA ALA A 38 14.68 1.70 -7.67
C ALA A 38 15.47 2.92 -8.20
N LYS A 39 16.49 2.69 -9.00
CA LYS A 39 17.35 3.76 -9.54
C LYS A 39 16.70 4.56 -10.69
N ASN A 40 15.77 3.97 -11.40
CA ASN A 40 15.09 4.60 -12.55
C ASN A 40 13.85 5.42 -12.18
N THR A 41 13.50 5.48 -10.89
CA THR A 41 12.24 6.09 -10.43
C THR A 41 12.33 7.57 -10.07
N ALA A 42 13.52 8.14 -10.02
CA ALA A 42 13.72 9.56 -9.71
C ALA A 42 13.05 10.54 -10.71
N THR A 43 12.57 10.04 -11.86
CA THR A 43 11.89 10.83 -12.90
C THR A 43 10.38 10.52 -13.03
N GLN A 44 9.87 9.56 -12.28
CA GLN A 44 8.45 9.22 -12.38
C GLN A 44 7.61 10.06 -11.42
N ARG A 45 6.50 10.62 -11.95
CA ARG A 45 5.51 11.33 -11.15
C ARG A 45 4.98 10.40 -10.04
N PRO A 46 4.73 10.91 -8.82
CA PRO A 46 4.28 10.10 -7.70
C PRO A 46 2.89 9.51 -7.94
N ILE A 47 2.55 8.50 -7.16
CA ILE A 47 1.18 8.00 -7.02
C ILE A 47 0.58 8.64 -5.77
N LEU A 48 -0.60 9.24 -5.88
CA LEU A 48 -1.34 9.71 -4.70
C LEU A 48 -2.13 8.57 -4.10
N LEU A 49 -2.11 8.49 -2.78
CA LEU A 49 -2.91 7.55 -2.00
C LEU A 49 -3.76 8.31 -0.98
N VAL A 50 -5.08 8.27 -1.13
CA VAL A 50 -6.02 8.56 -0.05
C VAL A 50 -6.38 7.23 0.61
N PRO A 51 -5.79 6.89 1.77
CA PRO A 51 -5.98 5.59 2.40
C PRO A 51 -7.39 5.45 2.98
N LEU A 52 -7.79 4.21 3.29
CA LEU A 52 -9.10 3.91 3.89
C LEU A 52 -9.26 4.58 5.26
N ASP A 53 -8.19 4.59 6.02
CA ASP A 53 -8.08 5.23 7.34
C ASP A 53 -6.61 5.47 7.71
N SER A 54 -6.39 6.08 8.89
CA SER A 54 -5.07 6.43 9.41
C SER A 54 -4.24 5.26 9.94
N ARG A 55 -4.79 4.03 9.97
CA ARG A 55 -4.07 2.87 10.52
C ARG A 55 -2.90 2.44 9.63
N PRO A 56 -1.80 1.93 10.23
CA PRO A 56 -0.60 1.54 9.49
C PRO A 56 -0.82 0.62 8.28
N PRO A 57 -1.71 -0.39 8.31
CA PRO A 57 -1.94 -1.24 7.13
C PRO A 57 -2.46 -0.48 5.92
N CYS A 58 -3.24 0.58 6.13
CA CYS A 58 -3.87 1.34 5.05
C CYS A 58 -2.93 2.39 4.45
N ARG A 59 -1.94 2.86 5.20
CA ARG A 59 -1.03 3.95 4.82
C ARG A 59 0.42 3.48 4.74
N GLU A 60 1.03 3.14 5.88
CA GLU A 60 2.47 2.89 5.98
C GLU A 60 2.91 1.68 5.17
N PHE A 61 2.11 0.62 5.14
CA PHE A 61 2.45 -0.58 4.36
C PHE A 61 2.45 -0.29 2.87
N VAL A 62 1.51 0.53 2.38
CA VAL A 62 1.46 0.92 0.98
C VAL A 62 2.61 1.85 0.62
N VAL A 63 2.92 2.83 1.47
CA VAL A 63 4.06 3.74 1.29
C VAL A 63 5.38 2.96 1.26
N ASN A 64 5.55 2.01 2.18
CA ASN A 64 6.76 1.18 2.23
C ASN A 64 6.83 0.21 1.05
N GLY A 65 5.71 -0.35 0.62
CA GLY A 65 5.62 -1.14 -0.62
C GLY A 65 6.04 -0.33 -1.85
N GLY A 66 5.58 0.92 -1.94
CA GLY A 66 6.03 1.85 -2.97
C GLY A 66 7.54 2.03 -2.98
N LYS A 67 8.15 2.27 -1.82
CA LYS A 67 9.62 2.40 -1.68
C LYS A 67 10.37 1.15 -2.16
N ILE A 68 9.85 -0.05 -1.86
CA ILE A 68 10.48 -1.31 -2.28
C ILE A 68 10.53 -1.43 -3.81
N ILE A 69 9.48 -1.01 -4.50
CA ILE A 69 9.41 -1.05 -5.97
C ILE A 69 9.90 0.24 -6.63
N GLY A 70 10.47 1.16 -5.84
CA GLY A 70 10.99 2.44 -6.31
C GLY A 70 9.91 3.42 -6.81
N ARG A 71 8.68 3.38 -6.27
CA ARG A 71 7.60 4.33 -6.56
C ARG A 71 7.36 5.22 -5.36
N GLU A 72 7.30 6.51 -5.59
CA GLU A 72 6.89 7.46 -4.57
C GLU A 72 5.37 7.38 -4.37
N ILE A 73 4.94 7.16 -3.13
CA ILE A 73 3.53 7.21 -2.72
C ILE A 73 3.36 8.44 -1.82
N VAL A 74 2.57 9.38 -2.26
CA VAL A 74 2.24 10.60 -1.53
C VAL A 74 0.87 10.46 -0.88
N THR A 75 0.80 10.71 0.42
CA THR A 75 -0.44 10.61 1.21
C THR A 75 -0.85 11.97 1.74
N PRO A 76 -2.12 12.17 2.10
CA PRO A 76 -2.57 13.40 2.72
C PRO A 76 -1.82 13.72 4.01
N PRO A 77 -1.73 15.00 4.39
CA PRO A 77 -1.28 15.40 5.72
C PRO A 77 -2.06 14.70 6.83
N THR A 78 -1.37 14.34 7.91
CA THR A 78 -1.98 13.57 9.02
C THR A 78 -3.13 14.32 9.68
N GLU A 79 -3.09 15.62 9.70
CA GLU A 79 -4.14 16.48 10.26
C GLU A 79 -5.47 16.44 9.48
N TYR A 80 -5.48 15.90 8.24
CA TYR A 80 -6.71 15.71 7.47
C TYR A 80 -7.29 14.30 7.64
N MET A 81 -6.49 13.39 8.21
CA MET A 81 -6.87 12.00 8.40
C MET A 81 -7.76 11.82 9.65
N ASP A 82 -8.47 10.72 9.67
CA ASP A 82 -9.21 10.26 10.84
C ASP A 82 -8.27 9.92 12.03
N TYR A 83 -8.86 9.92 13.23
CA TYR A 83 -8.22 9.39 14.41
C TYR A 83 -9.20 8.52 15.18
N TYR A 84 -9.04 7.19 15.12
CA TYR A 84 -10.00 6.20 15.62
C TYR A 84 -11.41 6.45 15.05
N SER A 85 -12.40 6.73 15.91
CA SER A 85 -13.78 7.05 15.51
C SER A 85 -14.00 8.52 15.12
N MET A 86 -13.01 9.39 15.34
CA MET A 86 -13.10 10.80 14.93
C MET A 86 -12.86 10.90 13.42
N ALA A 87 -13.82 11.48 12.72
CA ALA A 87 -13.76 11.68 11.29
C ALA A 87 -12.64 12.63 10.89
N GLY A 88 -11.94 12.33 9.80
CA GLY A 88 -11.02 13.25 9.15
C GLY A 88 -11.74 14.41 8.46
N ASP A 89 -10.98 15.45 8.10
CA ASP A 89 -11.52 16.59 7.36
C ASP A 89 -11.65 16.25 5.86
N THR A 90 -12.83 15.77 5.49
CA THR A 90 -13.14 15.38 4.09
C THR A 90 -13.01 16.55 3.11
N LYS A 91 -13.28 17.79 3.57
CA LYS A 91 -13.19 18.99 2.72
C LYS A 91 -11.73 19.38 2.47
N ALA A 92 -10.89 19.37 3.51
CA ALA A 92 -9.46 19.61 3.37
C ALA A 92 -8.80 18.51 2.51
N MET A 93 -9.20 17.25 2.72
CA MET A 93 -8.75 16.10 1.94
C MET A 93 -9.04 16.27 0.45
N ARG A 94 -10.28 16.62 0.08
CA ARG A 94 -10.66 16.84 -1.33
C ARG A 94 -9.89 18.03 -1.94
N ARG A 95 -9.70 19.12 -1.20
CA ARG A 95 -8.88 20.25 -1.69
C ARG A 95 -7.42 19.88 -1.89
N TRP A 96 -6.84 19.10 -0.98
CA TRP A 96 -5.48 18.58 -1.11
C TRP A 96 -5.38 17.68 -2.34
N LEU A 97 -6.27 16.71 -2.48
CA LEU A 97 -6.27 15.77 -3.60
C LEU A 97 -6.36 16.49 -4.95
N ALA A 98 -7.23 17.48 -5.09
CA ALA A 98 -7.37 18.25 -6.32
C ALA A 98 -6.08 18.98 -6.72
N ARG A 99 -5.33 19.54 -5.74
CA ARG A 99 -4.06 20.22 -6.01
C ARG A 99 -2.94 19.26 -6.40
N GLU A 100 -2.83 18.14 -5.67
CA GLU A 100 -1.71 17.22 -5.85
C GLU A 100 -1.91 16.31 -7.07
N ALA A 101 -3.16 16.07 -7.48
CA ALA A 101 -3.47 15.19 -8.61
C ALA A 101 -2.81 15.67 -9.91
N GLU A 102 -2.68 16.97 -10.13
CA GLU A 102 -2.01 17.55 -11.32
C GLU A 102 -0.57 17.06 -11.48
N ARG A 103 0.10 16.71 -10.38
CA ARG A 103 1.50 16.26 -10.35
C ARG A 103 1.63 14.74 -10.28
N ALA A 104 0.54 14.01 -10.14
CA ALA A 104 0.54 12.58 -9.96
C ALA A 104 0.53 11.81 -11.28
N SER A 105 1.03 10.58 -11.26
CA SER A 105 0.92 9.63 -12.36
C SER A 105 -0.34 8.77 -12.24
N ALA A 106 -0.85 8.62 -11.02
CA ALA A 106 -2.06 7.89 -10.71
C ALA A 106 -2.60 8.32 -9.35
N VAL A 107 -3.89 8.09 -9.12
CA VAL A 107 -4.57 8.34 -7.85
C VAL A 107 -5.24 7.04 -7.41
N ILE A 108 -4.93 6.60 -6.19
CA ILE A 108 -5.62 5.52 -5.49
C ILE A 108 -6.36 6.16 -4.34
N LEU A 109 -7.67 5.96 -4.26
CA LEU A 109 -8.45 6.61 -3.22
C LEU A 109 -9.49 5.69 -2.59
N SER A 110 -9.74 5.89 -1.29
CA SER A 110 -10.87 5.33 -0.58
C SER A 110 -12.05 6.30 -0.62
N VAL A 111 -13.20 5.77 -1.03
CA VAL A 111 -14.45 6.51 -1.02
C VAL A 111 -14.88 6.84 0.42
N ASP A 112 -14.71 5.89 1.35
CA ASP A 112 -15.07 6.10 2.76
C ASP A 112 -14.31 7.26 3.39
N GLN A 113 -13.01 7.39 3.09
CA GLN A 113 -12.20 8.52 3.59
C GLN A 113 -12.67 9.86 3.02
N LEU A 114 -13.04 9.89 1.75
CA LEU A 114 -13.51 11.12 1.09
C LEU A 114 -14.96 11.48 1.41
N LEU A 115 -15.77 10.50 1.80
CA LEU A 115 -17.21 10.71 2.08
C LEU A 115 -17.46 10.93 3.56
N SER A 116 -16.91 10.05 4.39
CA SER A 116 -17.22 9.96 5.83
C SER A 116 -16.03 10.34 6.72
N GLY A 117 -14.83 10.51 6.14
CA GLY A 117 -13.62 10.81 6.90
C GLY A 117 -12.99 9.58 7.56
N GLY A 118 -13.18 8.36 7.02
CA GLY A 118 -12.53 7.14 7.48
C GLY A 118 -13.49 5.98 7.70
N LEU A 119 -12.95 4.78 7.79
CA LEU A 119 -13.73 3.54 7.89
C LEU A 119 -14.61 3.47 9.15
N LEU A 120 -14.08 3.84 10.32
CA LEU A 120 -14.85 3.81 11.56
C LEU A 120 -15.89 4.93 11.61
N ALA A 121 -15.52 6.12 11.15
CA ALA A 121 -16.46 7.23 11.03
C ALA A 121 -17.63 6.91 10.07
N ALA A 122 -17.39 6.17 9.01
CA ALA A 122 -18.42 5.75 8.07
C ALA A 122 -19.54 4.88 8.69
N ARG A 123 -19.24 4.18 9.79
CA ARG A 123 -20.25 3.36 10.49
C ARG A 123 -21.25 4.18 11.30
N GLU A 124 -20.87 5.38 11.71
CA GLU A 124 -21.68 6.28 12.54
C GLU A 124 -22.21 7.47 11.73
N ALA A 125 -21.67 7.70 10.54
CA ALA A 125 -22.06 8.82 9.69
C ALA A 125 -23.46 8.63 9.08
N HIS A 126 -24.26 9.67 9.15
CA HIS A 126 -25.50 9.76 8.38
C HIS A 126 -25.19 10.36 7.01
N ILE A 127 -25.05 9.48 6.00
CA ILE A 127 -24.74 9.89 4.62
C ILE A 127 -26.06 10.09 3.87
N SER A 128 -26.25 11.29 3.37
CA SER A 128 -27.39 11.63 2.54
C SER A 128 -27.16 11.29 1.06
N ALA A 129 -28.23 11.24 0.27
CA ALA A 129 -28.10 11.12 -1.18
C ALA A 129 -27.34 12.30 -1.80
N ASP A 130 -27.48 13.50 -1.21
CA ASP A 130 -26.77 14.71 -1.67
C ASP A 130 -25.26 14.63 -1.41
N ASP A 131 -24.84 14.03 -0.29
CA ASP A 131 -23.42 13.79 -0.02
C ASP A 131 -22.79 12.86 -1.05
N ILE A 132 -23.50 11.78 -1.40
CA ILE A 132 -23.07 10.84 -2.44
C ILE A 132 -23.02 11.54 -3.80
N ALA A 133 -24.05 12.30 -4.17
CA ALA A 133 -24.09 13.04 -5.42
C ALA A 133 -22.96 14.07 -5.52
N SER A 134 -22.69 14.79 -4.42
CA SER A 134 -21.60 15.74 -4.30
C SER A 134 -20.23 15.08 -4.49
N LEU A 135 -19.99 13.94 -3.83
CA LEU A 135 -18.74 13.19 -4.03
C LEU A 135 -18.60 12.68 -5.46
N ALA A 136 -19.69 12.12 -6.02
CA ALA A 136 -19.69 11.65 -7.40
C ALA A 136 -19.37 12.76 -8.41
N ALA A 137 -19.94 13.95 -8.20
CA ALA A 137 -19.63 15.14 -9.03
C ALA A 137 -18.14 15.54 -8.89
N TYR A 138 -17.63 15.56 -7.66
CA TYR A 138 -16.22 15.84 -7.39
C TYR A 138 -15.29 14.85 -8.10
N LEU A 139 -15.56 13.54 -8.00
CA LEU A 139 -14.73 12.51 -8.64
C LEU A 139 -14.77 12.59 -10.16
N ARG A 140 -15.95 12.91 -10.75
CA ARG A 140 -16.02 13.14 -12.21
C ARG A 140 -15.21 14.36 -12.64
N ALA A 141 -15.28 15.45 -11.87
CA ALA A 141 -14.49 16.66 -12.14
C ALA A 141 -12.98 16.38 -12.02
N LEU A 142 -12.58 15.64 -10.99
CA LEU A 142 -11.19 15.22 -10.80
C LEU A 142 -10.70 14.38 -11.99
N HIS A 143 -11.50 13.40 -12.44
CA HIS A 143 -11.15 12.56 -13.59
C HIS A 143 -11.09 13.33 -14.90
N ALA A 144 -11.97 14.30 -15.10
CA ALA A 144 -12.00 15.11 -16.34
C ALA A 144 -10.83 16.10 -16.44
N ALA A 145 -10.20 16.43 -15.31
CA ALA A 145 -9.05 17.35 -15.26
C ALA A 145 -7.70 16.63 -15.48
N HIS A 146 -7.70 15.28 -15.50
CA HIS A 146 -6.49 14.42 -15.59
C HIS A 146 -6.62 13.32 -16.62
#